data_3da4c889f1fd6d5dbbab78375d37e360
#
_entry.id   3da4c889f1fd6d5dbbab78375d37e360
#
_cell.length_a   1.000
_cell.length_b   1.000
_cell.length_c   1.000
_cell.angle_alpha   90.00
_cell.angle_beta   90.00
_cell.angle_gamma   90.00
#
_symmetry.space_group_name_H-M   'P 1'
#
loop_
_entity.id
_entity.type
_entity.pdbx_description
1 polymer ?
#
loop_
_entity_poly.entity_id
_entity_poly.type
_entity_poly.pdbx_seq_one_letter_code
_entity_poly.pdbx_strand_id
1 'polypeptide(L)'
;MISLSCGKLNSYPITDISRIVEEEISKFKPEIIITHSDYDVNLDHRTVYQSCLQATRPTKSSSKILGLLSFEILSSTEWKYSKIFEPNYFVNIDKEINFKVKALKRYKSEIQSFPHPRSVIGINSLAKYRGMQSCNKYAEAFKIVRLYSEWKFYVLAIEIGL
;
A
#
# COMPACT_ATOMS: atom_id res chain seq x y z
N MET A 1 25.06 7.02 -5.97
CA MET A 1 23.82 6.69 -5.23
C MET A 1 23.25 7.99 -4.68
N ILE A 2 22.06 8.40 -5.11
CA ILE A 2 21.41 9.62 -4.61
C ILE A 2 20.93 9.32 -3.20
N SER A 3 21.43 10.06 -2.20
CA SER A 3 20.91 9.98 -0.82
C SER A 3 19.63 10.80 -0.73
N LEU A 4 18.49 10.15 -0.61
CA LEU A 4 17.20 10.80 -0.45
C LEU A 4 16.97 11.17 1.01
N SER A 5 16.51 12.41 1.26
CA SER A 5 16.16 12.87 2.59
C SER A 5 14.68 12.62 2.87
N CYS A 6 14.36 11.92 3.96
CA CYS A 6 12.99 11.74 4.44
C CYS A 6 12.34 13.11 4.73
N GLY A 7 11.07 13.28 4.37
CA GLY A 7 10.33 14.53 4.51
C GLY A 7 10.61 15.56 3.41
N LYS A 8 11.39 15.20 2.37
CA LYS A 8 11.77 16.08 1.27
C LYS A 8 11.74 15.39 -0.10
N LEU A 9 11.09 14.25 -0.23
CA LEU A 9 11.05 13.52 -1.50
C LEU A 9 10.40 14.32 -2.61
N ASN A 10 9.42 15.14 -2.28
CA ASN A 10 8.74 16.03 -3.21
C ASN A 10 9.64 17.16 -3.78
N SER A 11 10.83 17.37 -3.23
CA SER A 11 11.81 18.35 -3.76
C SER A 11 12.73 17.76 -4.84
N TYR A 12 12.72 16.44 -5.01
CA TYR A 12 13.49 15.77 -6.07
C TYR A 12 12.65 15.59 -7.33
N PRO A 13 13.26 15.60 -8.52
CA PRO A 13 12.57 15.22 -9.75
C PRO A 13 11.99 13.80 -9.60
N ILE A 14 10.71 13.63 -9.93
CA ILE A 14 10.03 12.34 -9.83
C ILE A 14 10.72 11.24 -10.64
N THR A 15 11.36 11.62 -11.75
CA THR A 15 12.14 10.74 -12.60
C THR A 15 13.34 10.12 -11.89
N ASP A 16 13.96 10.85 -10.97
CA ASP A 16 15.10 10.35 -10.22
C ASP A 16 14.67 9.31 -9.18
N ILE A 17 13.53 9.58 -8.50
CA ILE A 17 12.94 8.61 -7.55
C ILE A 17 12.45 7.37 -8.31
N SER A 18 11.80 7.57 -9.46
CA SER A 18 11.35 6.44 -10.30
C SER A 18 12.51 5.57 -10.77
N ARG A 19 13.65 6.15 -11.11
CA ARG A 19 14.86 5.40 -11.49
C ARG A 19 15.37 4.54 -10.33
N ILE A 20 15.37 5.07 -9.10
CA ILE A 20 15.73 4.29 -7.90
C ILE A 20 14.80 3.09 -7.74
N VAL A 21 13.49 3.31 -7.92
CA VAL A 21 12.49 2.21 -7.84
C VAL A 21 12.75 1.18 -8.95
N GLU A 22 13.03 1.61 -10.17
CA GLU A 22 13.37 0.73 -11.32
C GLU A 22 14.64 -0.10 -11.05
N GLU A 23 15.66 0.51 -10.44
CA GLU A 23 16.89 -0.20 -10.02
C GLU A 23 16.59 -1.30 -9.01
N GLU A 24 15.75 -1.01 -7.99
CA GLU A 24 15.37 -2.00 -6.98
C GLU A 24 14.48 -3.11 -7.58
N ILE A 25 13.54 -2.77 -8.47
CA ILE A 25 12.74 -3.74 -9.22
C ILE A 25 13.67 -4.69 -10.02
N SER A 26 14.68 -4.15 -10.68
CA SER A 26 15.62 -4.94 -11.48
C SER A 26 16.45 -5.90 -10.65
N LYS A 27 16.78 -5.51 -9.40
CA LYS A 27 17.53 -6.35 -8.45
C LYS A 27 16.67 -7.45 -7.84
N PHE A 28 15.49 -7.09 -7.30
CA PHE A 28 14.62 -8.00 -6.55
C PHE A 28 13.68 -8.80 -7.44
N LYS A 29 13.36 -8.31 -8.65
CA LYS A 29 12.41 -8.92 -9.59
C LYS A 29 11.08 -9.31 -8.93
N PRO A 30 10.43 -8.39 -8.20
CA PRO A 30 9.19 -8.68 -7.51
C PRO A 30 8.06 -8.91 -8.51
N GLU A 31 7.10 -9.76 -8.16
CA GLU A 31 5.86 -9.93 -8.91
C GLU A 31 4.81 -8.89 -8.48
N ILE A 32 4.82 -8.49 -7.22
CA ILE A 32 3.88 -7.52 -6.63
C ILE A 32 4.65 -6.41 -5.97
N ILE A 33 4.22 -5.17 -6.22
CA ILE A 33 4.70 -3.98 -5.52
C ILE A 33 3.56 -3.43 -4.68
N ILE A 34 3.88 -3.11 -3.43
CA ILE A 34 2.95 -2.47 -2.50
C ILE A 34 3.50 -1.08 -2.19
N THR A 35 2.69 -0.04 -2.35
CA THR A 35 3.09 1.35 -2.19
C THR A 35 2.05 2.15 -1.38
N HIS A 36 2.37 3.39 -1.07
CA HIS A 36 1.47 4.32 -0.39
C HIS A 36 0.19 4.61 -1.20
N SER A 37 -0.78 5.29 -0.59
CA SER A 37 -1.95 5.79 -1.30
C SER A 37 -1.65 7.12 -2.02
N ASP A 38 -2.23 7.31 -3.21
CA ASP A 38 -2.21 8.58 -3.94
C ASP A 38 -3.04 9.68 -3.26
N TYR A 39 -3.86 9.30 -2.27
CA TYR A 39 -4.74 10.21 -1.51
C TYR A 39 -4.20 10.59 -0.15
N ASP A 40 -2.96 10.28 0.15
CA ASP A 40 -2.35 10.61 1.43
C ASP A 40 -2.12 12.12 1.60
N VAL A 41 -2.19 12.65 2.84
CA VAL A 41 -1.85 14.05 3.09
C VAL A 41 -0.36 14.29 2.97
N ASN A 42 0.47 13.28 3.28
CA ASN A 42 1.91 13.35 3.22
C ASN A 42 2.38 13.40 1.75
N LEU A 43 3.11 14.44 1.40
CA LEU A 43 3.63 14.64 0.04
C LEU A 43 4.63 13.55 -0.37
N ASP A 44 5.50 13.11 0.56
CA ASP A 44 6.47 12.05 0.29
C ASP A 44 5.76 10.74 -0.08
N HIS A 45 4.66 10.40 0.63
CA HIS A 45 3.88 9.21 0.33
C HIS A 45 3.30 9.25 -1.10
N ARG A 46 2.73 10.39 -1.49
CA ARG A 46 2.21 10.58 -2.85
C ARG A 46 3.31 10.56 -3.90
N THR A 47 4.48 11.13 -3.58
CA THR A 47 5.64 11.09 -4.47
C THR A 47 6.11 9.67 -4.70
N VAL A 48 6.22 8.85 -3.65
CA VAL A 48 6.56 7.43 -3.77
C VAL A 48 5.51 6.66 -4.57
N TYR A 49 4.21 6.90 -4.33
CA TYR A 49 3.15 6.30 -5.13
C TYR A 49 3.31 6.59 -6.63
N GLN A 50 3.49 7.87 -6.98
CA GLN A 50 3.65 8.29 -8.37
C GLN A 50 4.91 7.70 -9.00
N SER A 51 6.00 7.62 -8.24
CA SER A 51 7.25 7.01 -8.69
C SER A 51 7.10 5.50 -8.94
N CYS A 52 6.40 4.79 -8.06
CA CYS A 52 6.08 3.37 -8.26
C CYS A 52 5.17 3.16 -9.49
N LEU A 53 4.16 4.02 -9.67
CA LEU A 53 3.28 3.96 -10.84
C LEU A 53 4.06 4.16 -12.14
N GLN A 54 5.01 5.10 -12.14
CA GLN A 54 5.87 5.38 -13.30
C GLN A 54 6.85 4.24 -13.56
N ALA A 55 7.54 3.73 -12.53
CA ALA A 55 8.53 2.68 -12.64
C ALA A 55 7.93 1.32 -13.04
N THR A 56 6.66 1.09 -12.75
CA THR A 56 5.97 -0.18 -13.07
C THR A 56 5.17 -0.14 -14.37
N ARG A 57 5.35 0.89 -15.21
CA ARG A 57 4.67 0.95 -16.51
C ARG A 57 4.98 -0.31 -17.32
N PRO A 58 3.97 -0.93 -17.96
CA PRO A 58 4.20 -2.10 -18.80
C PRO A 58 4.97 -1.70 -20.06
N THR A 59 6.25 -2.05 -20.08
CA THR A 59 7.13 -1.87 -21.25
C THR A 59 7.67 -3.22 -21.69
N LYS A 60 8.08 -3.36 -22.94
CA LYS A 60 8.63 -4.63 -23.47
C LYS A 60 9.88 -5.10 -22.72
N SER A 61 10.62 -4.17 -22.10
CA SER A 61 11.85 -4.43 -21.35
C SER A 61 11.65 -4.50 -19.84
N SER A 62 10.45 -4.22 -19.31
CA SER A 62 10.21 -4.27 -17.87
C SER A 62 10.09 -5.71 -17.37
N SER A 63 10.61 -5.95 -16.18
CA SER A 63 10.31 -7.17 -15.42
C SER A 63 8.78 -7.33 -15.29
N LYS A 64 8.30 -8.57 -15.32
CA LYS A 64 6.86 -8.87 -15.29
C LYS A 64 6.29 -8.56 -13.89
N ILE A 65 5.95 -7.31 -13.63
CA ILE A 65 5.21 -6.91 -12.44
C ILE A 65 3.74 -7.29 -12.65
N LEU A 66 3.27 -8.26 -11.88
CA LEU A 66 1.90 -8.74 -11.96
C LEU A 66 0.91 -7.82 -11.22
N GLY A 67 1.35 -7.18 -10.13
CA GLY A 67 0.47 -6.33 -9.33
C GLY A 67 1.12 -5.08 -8.79
N LEU A 68 0.35 -3.99 -8.77
CA LEU A 68 0.62 -2.78 -8.01
C LEU A 68 -0.55 -2.56 -7.06
N LEU A 69 -0.27 -2.57 -5.77
CA LEU A 69 -1.24 -2.36 -4.70
C LEU A 69 -0.88 -1.10 -3.93
N SER A 70 -1.89 -0.43 -3.38
CA SER A 70 -1.65 0.67 -2.43
C SER A 70 -2.32 0.38 -1.08
N PHE A 71 -1.77 0.96 -0.02
CA PHE A 71 -2.23 0.79 1.35
C PHE A 71 -2.47 2.13 2.05
N GLU A 72 -3.29 2.10 3.10
CA GLU A 72 -3.53 3.26 3.95
C GLU A 72 -2.56 3.32 5.12
N ILE A 73 -2.20 4.53 5.53
CA ILE A 73 -1.32 4.79 6.67
C ILE A 73 -2.08 5.59 7.71
N LEU A 74 -2.19 5.04 8.93
CA LEU A 74 -2.77 5.71 10.09
C LEU A 74 -2.07 7.05 10.37
N SER A 75 -2.84 8.06 10.71
CA SER A 75 -2.45 9.46 10.90
C SER A 75 -1.88 10.14 9.65
N SER A 76 -2.33 9.69 8.48
CA SER A 76 -1.89 10.26 7.21
C SER A 76 -2.98 10.13 6.15
N THR A 77 -3.33 8.91 5.75
CA THR A 77 -4.30 8.69 4.67
C THR A 77 -5.71 9.15 5.06
N GLU A 78 -6.16 8.85 6.29
CA GLU A 78 -7.49 9.22 6.78
C GLU A 78 -7.67 10.72 6.99
N TRP A 79 -6.58 11.48 7.14
CA TRP A 79 -6.63 12.94 7.31
C TRP A 79 -6.77 13.69 5.97
N LYS A 80 -6.82 12.96 4.87
CA LYS A 80 -7.18 13.53 3.57
C LYS A 80 -8.71 13.56 3.41
N TYR A 81 -9.37 14.44 4.14
CA TYR A 81 -10.84 14.53 4.24
C TYR A 81 -11.58 14.70 2.91
N SER A 82 -10.90 15.10 1.85
CA SER A 82 -11.50 15.25 0.51
C SER A 82 -11.77 13.94 -0.22
N LYS A 83 -11.19 12.83 0.23
CA LYS A 83 -11.36 11.50 -0.36
C LYS A 83 -11.06 10.39 0.63
N ILE A 84 -11.84 9.32 0.60
CA ILE A 84 -11.70 8.17 1.48
C ILE A 84 -10.84 7.11 0.78
N PHE A 85 -10.04 6.36 1.56
CA PHE A 85 -9.37 5.17 1.06
C PHE A 85 -10.39 4.05 0.84
N GLU A 86 -10.48 3.57 -0.38
CA GLU A 86 -11.43 2.55 -0.82
C GLU A 86 -10.69 1.25 -1.18
N PRO A 87 -10.42 0.39 -0.20
CA PRO A 87 -9.76 -0.88 -0.47
C PRO A 87 -10.71 -1.86 -1.17
N ASN A 88 -10.12 -2.74 -1.98
CA ASN A 88 -10.82 -3.80 -2.71
C ASN A 88 -10.09 -5.14 -2.65
N TYR A 89 -9.01 -5.23 -1.87
CA TYR A 89 -8.26 -6.45 -1.61
C TYR A 89 -7.93 -6.56 -0.12
N PHE A 90 -8.28 -7.69 0.49
CA PHE A 90 -8.16 -7.89 1.93
C PHE A 90 -7.32 -9.14 2.21
N VAL A 91 -6.41 -9.02 3.15
CA VAL A 91 -5.55 -10.12 3.61
C VAL A 91 -5.86 -10.40 5.08
N ASN A 92 -6.27 -11.64 5.37
CA ASN A 92 -6.48 -12.08 6.75
C ASN A 92 -5.16 -12.02 7.52
N ILE A 93 -5.17 -11.34 8.67
CA ILE A 93 -4.03 -11.22 9.58
C ILE A 93 -4.40 -11.63 11.03
N ASP A 94 -5.36 -12.53 11.19
CA ASP A 94 -5.80 -12.97 12.51
C ASP A 94 -4.65 -13.51 13.38
N LYS A 95 -3.69 -14.16 12.75
CA LYS A 95 -2.49 -14.70 13.41
C LYS A 95 -1.36 -13.67 13.53
N GLU A 96 -1.29 -12.71 12.62
CA GLU A 96 -0.20 -11.75 12.46
C GLU A 96 -0.43 -10.42 13.20
N ILE A 97 -1.65 -10.14 13.68
CA ILE A 97 -1.98 -8.85 14.33
C ILE A 97 -1.03 -8.50 15.49
N ASN A 98 -0.68 -9.49 16.32
CA ASN A 98 0.25 -9.27 17.42
C ASN A 98 1.66 -8.95 16.92
N PHE A 99 2.06 -9.55 15.80
CA PHE A 99 3.35 -9.26 15.16
C PHE A 99 3.37 -7.83 14.60
N LYS A 100 2.30 -7.40 13.93
CA LYS A 100 2.12 -6.03 13.43
C LYS A 100 2.28 -5.00 14.56
N VAL A 101 1.57 -5.22 15.69
CA VAL A 101 1.66 -4.34 16.86
C VAL A 101 3.08 -4.31 17.45
N LYS A 102 3.74 -5.48 17.55
CA LYS A 102 5.13 -5.55 18.02
C LYS A 102 6.09 -4.82 17.09
N ALA A 103 5.91 -4.94 15.77
CA ALA A 103 6.73 -4.25 14.78
C ALA A 103 6.60 -2.73 14.93
N LEU A 104 5.38 -2.19 15.04
CA LEU A 104 5.19 -0.75 15.22
C LEU A 104 5.82 -0.24 16.53
N LYS A 105 5.72 -1.00 17.63
CA LYS A 105 6.35 -0.63 18.91
C LYS A 105 7.88 -0.48 18.84
N ARG A 106 8.53 -1.03 17.79
CA ARG A 106 9.97 -0.81 17.56
C ARG A 106 10.27 0.61 17.04
N TYR A 107 9.31 1.24 16.38
CA TYR A 107 9.41 2.62 15.92
C TYR A 107 8.96 3.58 17.02
N LYS A 108 9.83 3.80 18.02
CA LYS A 108 9.50 4.59 19.24
C LYS A 108 9.03 6.02 18.95
N SER A 109 9.52 6.62 17.86
CA SER A 109 9.10 7.95 17.39
C SER A 109 7.71 7.96 16.75
N GLU A 110 7.23 6.81 16.28
CA GLU A 110 5.99 6.72 15.53
C GLU A 110 4.79 6.27 16.39
N ILE A 111 5.05 5.40 17.37
CA ILE A 111 4.00 4.93 18.27
C ILE A 111 3.55 6.06 19.21
N GLN A 112 2.25 6.24 19.33
CA GLN A 112 1.63 7.28 20.14
C GLN A 112 0.62 6.69 21.12
N SER A 113 0.19 7.51 22.09
CA SER A 113 -0.89 7.15 23.01
C SER A 113 -2.26 7.40 22.35
N PHE A 114 -3.26 6.62 22.74
CA PHE A 114 -4.66 6.90 22.37
C PHE A 114 -5.06 8.31 22.89
N PRO A 115 -5.80 9.12 22.12
CA PRO A 115 -6.59 8.80 20.93
C PRO A 115 -5.87 8.92 19.58
N HIS A 116 -4.55 9.03 19.55
CA HIS A 116 -3.83 9.14 18.28
C HIS A 116 -4.00 7.85 17.44
N PRO A 117 -4.21 7.94 16.10
CA PRO A 117 -4.41 6.78 15.23
C PRO A 117 -3.26 5.76 15.28
N ARG A 118 -2.00 6.21 15.44
CA ARG A 118 -0.83 5.33 15.61
C ARG A 118 -0.68 4.76 17.03
N SER A 119 -1.76 4.71 17.80
CA SER A 119 -1.78 3.98 19.06
C SER A 119 -2.03 2.48 18.81
N VAL A 120 -1.72 1.65 19.81
CA VAL A 120 -2.07 0.22 19.77
C VAL A 120 -3.58 0.02 19.58
N ILE A 121 -4.39 0.88 20.20
CA ILE A 121 -5.85 0.85 20.04
C ILE A 121 -6.22 1.21 18.60
N GLY A 122 -5.66 2.27 18.03
CA GLY A 122 -5.94 2.70 16.65
C GLY A 122 -5.62 1.62 15.63
N ILE A 123 -4.44 0.99 15.75
CA ILE A 123 -4.02 -0.11 14.87
C ILE A 123 -5.00 -1.28 14.93
N ASN A 124 -5.36 -1.72 16.14
CA ASN A 124 -6.29 -2.82 16.32
C ASN A 124 -7.70 -2.46 15.81
N SER A 125 -8.13 -1.20 16.00
CA SER A 125 -9.43 -0.72 15.53
C SER A 125 -9.51 -0.73 14.01
N LEU A 126 -8.47 -0.24 13.32
CA LEU A 126 -8.42 -0.28 11.86
C LEU A 126 -8.41 -1.73 11.35
N ALA A 127 -7.55 -2.58 11.91
CA ALA A 127 -7.45 -3.98 11.50
C ALA A 127 -8.77 -4.74 11.74
N LYS A 128 -9.50 -4.47 12.82
CA LYS A 128 -10.84 -5.01 13.07
C LYS A 128 -11.86 -4.49 12.06
N TYR A 129 -11.84 -3.19 11.78
CA TYR A 129 -12.75 -2.59 10.81
C TYR A 129 -12.58 -3.23 9.42
N ARG A 130 -11.33 -3.38 8.97
CA ARG A 130 -11.02 -4.07 7.71
C ARG A 130 -11.34 -5.57 7.76
N GLY A 131 -11.19 -6.18 8.93
CA GLY A 131 -11.62 -7.56 9.19
C GLY A 131 -13.13 -7.74 9.00
N MET A 132 -13.95 -6.85 9.59
CA MET A 132 -15.41 -6.89 9.42
C MET A 132 -15.84 -6.78 7.96
N GLN A 133 -15.12 -5.98 7.15
CA GLN A 133 -15.40 -5.84 5.72
C GLN A 133 -15.13 -7.13 4.92
N SER A 134 -14.36 -8.07 5.46
CA SER A 134 -13.94 -9.31 4.79
C SER A 134 -14.26 -10.58 5.59
N CYS A 135 -15.15 -10.48 6.60
CA CYS A 135 -15.53 -11.60 7.50
C CYS A 135 -14.34 -12.27 8.21
N ASN A 136 -13.33 -11.49 8.60
CA ASN A 136 -12.18 -11.90 9.41
C ASN A 136 -12.18 -11.16 10.76
N LYS A 137 -11.45 -11.63 11.75
CA LYS A 137 -11.25 -10.87 13.00
C LYS A 137 -10.39 -9.64 12.77
N TYR A 138 -9.34 -9.80 11.96
CA TYR A 138 -8.40 -8.76 11.58
C TYR A 138 -8.01 -8.91 10.11
N ALA A 139 -7.92 -7.81 9.39
CA ALA A 139 -7.41 -7.79 8.03
C ALA A 139 -6.50 -6.58 7.78
N GLU A 140 -5.56 -6.74 6.87
CA GLU A 140 -4.94 -5.65 6.11
C GLU A 140 -5.77 -5.40 4.85
N ALA A 141 -5.91 -4.15 4.48
CA ALA A 141 -6.67 -3.78 3.30
C ALA A 141 -5.81 -3.00 2.31
N PHE A 142 -5.95 -3.36 1.05
CA PHE A 142 -5.22 -2.76 -0.07
C PHE A 142 -6.18 -2.33 -1.16
N LYS A 143 -5.77 -1.36 -1.94
CA LYS A 143 -6.40 -1.04 -3.21
C LYS A 143 -5.56 -1.64 -4.33
N ILE A 144 -6.16 -2.48 -5.14
CA ILE A 144 -5.56 -2.91 -6.40
C ILE A 144 -5.56 -1.71 -7.33
N VAL A 145 -4.37 -1.19 -7.61
CA VAL A 145 -4.16 -0.12 -8.58
C VAL A 145 -4.13 -0.70 -9.99
N ARG A 146 -3.44 -1.83 -10.12
CA ARG A 146 -3.32 -2.58 -11.36
C ARG A 146 -2.97 -4.03 -11.07
N LEU A 147 -3.59 -4.96 -11.77
CA LEU A 147 -3.28 -6.37 -11.70
C LEU A 147 -3.26 -6.96 -13.12
N TYR A 148 -2.24 -7.73 -13.43
CA TYR A 148 -2.16 -8.53 -14.64
C TYR A 148 -2.20 -10.00 -14.28
N SER A 149 -2.98 -10.79 -15.02
CA SER A 149 -2.98 -12.24 -14.91
C SER A 149 -2.87 -12.86 -16.31
N GLU A 150 -2.24 -14.01 -16.40
CA GLU A 150 -2.38 -14.87 -17.59
C GLU A 150 -3.72 -15.63 -17.48
N TRP A 151 -4.32 -15.97 -18.63
CA TRP A 151 -5.57 -16.76 -18.72
C TRP A 151 -5.42 -18.17 -18.13
N LYS A 152 -5.12 -18.28 -16.84
CA LYS A 152 -5.11 -19.57 -16.10
C LYS A 152 -6.19 -19.64 -15.03
N PHE A 153 -7.03 -18.60 -14.92
CA PHE A 153 -8.13 -18.59 -13.97
C PHE A 153 -9.40 -19.08 -14.65
N TYR A 154 -10.10 -20.02 -14.02
CA TYR A 154 -11.46 -20.34 -14.39
C TYR A 154 -12.35 -19.15 -13.99
N VAL A 155 -12.78 -18.37 -14.96
CA VAL A 155 -13.75 -17.29 -14.73
C VAL A 155 -15.12 -17.93 -14.84
N LEU A 156 -15.86 -18.00 -13.73
CA LEU A 156 -17.27 -18.31 -13.75
C LEU A 156 -18.02 -17.01 -14.08
N ALA A 157 -18.44 -16.84 -15.33
CA ALA A 157 -19.38 -15.81 -15.72
C ALA A 157 -20.79 -16.33 -15.41
N ILE A 158 -21.51 -15.67 -14.49
CA ILE A 158 -22.91 -15.96 -14.22
C ILE A 158 -23.72 -14.98 -15.05
N GLU A 159 -24.34 -15.45 -16.14
CA GLU A 159 -25.37 -14.70 -16.86
C GLU A 159 -26.70 -14.87 -16.10
N ILE A 160 -27.18 -13.80 -15.50
CA ILE A 160 -28.55 -13.74 -14.99
C ILE A 160 -29.39 -13.24 -16.13
N GLY A 161 -30.06 -14.16 -16.84
CA GLY A 161 -31.09 -13.81 -17.80
C GLY A 161 -32.26 -13.11 -17.10
N LEU A 162 -32.51 -11.85 -17.44
CA LEU A 162 -33.71 -11.10 -17.11
C LEU A 162 -34.73 -11.26 -18.23
#